data_7cf06bc876f0b8f3489a7b510cf1b09b
#
_entry.id   7cf06bc876f0b8f3489a7b510cf1b09b
#
_cell.length_a   1.000
_cell.length_b   1.000
_cell.length_c   1.000
_cell.angle_alpha   90.00
_cell.angle_beta   90.00
_cell.angle_gamma   90.00
#
_symmetry.space_group_name_H-M   'P 1'
#
loop_
_entity.id
_entity.type
_entity.pdbx_description
1 polymer ?
#
loop_
_entity_poly.entity_id
_entity_poly.type
_entity_poly.pdbx_seq_one_letter_code
_entity_poly.pdbx_strand_id
1 'polypeptide(L)'
;MATADERNSRTIHTAACLIIGDEVLGGKHLKRVEVIEDDEDEIVEAVRRMSDRYDLVVTRHDDITYQSIAKAFGLKLILHQEAYERMKKLTKPSKSHPNFSWDVDSPAKTARLRMVRLPIDESRDLAKQALFTRDDLWVPISVVNGNVHILPGVPKLFESLLEGLKPFIVDRLVDPDGKGIFRAIISTPMGESAIADYLTELAARVAPKGVKVGSYPRWGKKNNTVTLVGRDKEYIESLIPEVVQNVEGKRIYKEGEDDEPEIVASVPTS
;
A
#
# COMPACT_ATOMS: atom_id res chain seq x y z
N MET A 1 23.95 -6.64 -10.12
CA MET A 1 22.64 -6.10 -9.69
C MET A 1 21.70 -6.16 -10.87
N ALA A 2 20.41 -6.42 -10.64
CA ALA A 2 19.41 -6.41 -11.72
C ALA A 2 19.27 -5.00 -12.30
N THR A 3 19.12 -4.89 -13.61
CA THR A 3 18.85 -3.62 -14.29
C THR A 3 17.44 -3.11 -13.98
N ALA A 4 17.17 -1.84 -14.23
CA ALA A 4 15.84 -1.27 -14.03
C ALA A 4 14.78 -1.93 -14.94
N ASP A 5 15.13 -2.34 -16.15
CA ASP A 5 14.20 -3.04 -17.06
C ASP A 5 13.92 -4.48 -16.61
N GLU A 6 14.92 -5.20 -16.09
CA GLU A 6 14.71 -6.50 -15.45
C GLU A 6 13.81 -6.39 -14.22
N ARG A 7 13.99 -5.36 -13.39
CA ARG A 7 13.11 -5.10 -12.24
C ARG A 7 11.69 -4.77 -12.69
N ASN A 8 11.54 -3.97 -13.74
CA ASN A 8 10.23 -3.57 -14.26
C ASN A 8 9.44 -4.70 -14.91
N SER A 9 10.09 -5.79 -15.32
CA SER A 9 9.46 -6.99 -15.91
C SER A 9 9.32 -8.16 -14.94
N ARG A 10 9.96 -8.09 -13.76
CA ARG A 10 9.95 -9.17 -12.77
C ARG A 10 8.56 -9.41 -12.19
N THR A 11 8.22 -10.69 -11.95
CA THR A 11 7.04 -11.08 -11.19
C THR A 11 7.10 -10.50 -9.77
N ILE A 12 5.98 -9.97 -9.31
CA ILE A 12 5.86 -9.32 -8.00
C ILE A 12 5.41 -10.36 -6.97
N HIS A 13 6.35 -10.82 -6.15
CA HIS A 13 6.12 -11.70 -5.00
C HIS A 13 6.06 -10.90 -3.69
N THR A 14 6.76 -9.78 -3.65
CA THR A 14 6.91 -8.95 -2.45
C THR A 14 6.68 -7.50 -2.76
N ALA A 15 5.93 -6.81 -1.89
CA ALA A 15 5.72 -5.38 -1.97
C ALA A 15 6.03 -4.73 -0.61
N ALA A 16 6.54 -3.51 -0.66
CA ALA A 16 6.77 -2.70 0.52
C ALA A 16 6.28 -1.27 0.29
N CYS A 17 5.90 -0.59 1.36
CA CYS A 17 5.52 0.80 1.34
C CYS A 17 6.51 1.61 2.18
N LEU A 18 7.07 2.64 1.59
CA LEU A 18 7.91 3.63 2.26
C LEU A 18 7.11 4.92 2.41
N ILE A 19 6.79 5.27 3.64
CA ILE A 19 6.07 6.48 3.98
C ILE A 19 7.10 7.50 4.45
N ILE A 20 7.13 8.64 3.79
CA ILE A 20 7.96 9.78 4.12
C ILE A 20 7.02 10.81 4.74
N GLY A 21 7.33 11.26 5.98
CA GLY A 21 6.48 12.12 6.78
C GLY A 21 5.63 11.39 7.84
N ASP A 22 4.89 12.13 8.67
CA ASP A 22 4.27 11.66 9.93
C ASP A 22 2.95 10.87 9.76
N GLU A 23 2.50 10.54 8.55
CA GLU A 23 1.20 9.91 8.31
C GLU A 23 1.30 8.40 8.07
N VAL A 24 0.48 7.62 8.78
CA VAL A 24 0.45 6.15 8.70
C VAL A 24 -0.74 5.67 7.87
N LEU A 25 -0.48 4.85 6.85
CA LEU A 25 -1.50 4.16 6.06
C LEU A 25 -1.69 2.72 6.55
N GLY A 26 -2.91 2.35 6.91
CA GLY A 26 -3.27 0.97 7.27
C GLY A 26 -3.41 0.06 6.05
N GLY A 27 -2.50 -0.92 5.87
CA GLY A 27 -2.54 -1.86 4.74
C GLY A 27 -2.52 -3.32 5.18
N LYS A 28 -3.43 -4.16 4.63
CA LYS A 28 -3.63 -5.56 5.04
C LYS A 28 -2.68 -6.60 4.39
N HIS A 29 -1.94 -6.24 3.33
CA HIS A 29 -1.11 -7.19 2.55
C HIS A 29 0.33 -6.74 2.29
N LEU A 30 0.79 -5.67 2.94
CA LEU A 30 2.16 -5.19 2.79
C LEU A 30 3.13 -6.06 3.59
N LYS A 31 4.23 -6.48 2.97
CA LYS A 31 5.32 -7.20 3.66
C LYS A 31 6.05 -6.30 4.65
N ARG A 32 6.17 -5.03 4.31
CA ARG A 32 6.78 -4.03 5.15
C ARG A 32 6.14 -2.67 4.90
N VAL A 33 5.90 -1.95 5.97
CA VAL A 33 5.68 -0.51 5.99
C VAL A 33 6.83 0.07 6.79
N GLU A 34 7.46 1.09 6.25
CA GLU A 34 8.52 1.83 6.91
C GLU A 34 8.16 3.30 6.85
N VAL A 35 8.26 3.97 7.98
CA VAL A 35 8.02 5.41 8.12
C VAL A 35 9.34 6.03 8.48
N ILE A 36 9.76 7.05 7.75
CA ILE A 36 11.01 7.78 7.96
C ILE A 36 10.71 9.26 7.98
N GLU A 37 11.61 10.04 8.54
CA GLU A 37 11.55 11.48 8.50
C GLU A 37 11.77 12.03 7.08
N ASP A 38 11.42 13.30 6.88
CA ASP A 38 11.65 14.02 5.61
C ASP A 38 13.10 14.52 5.57
N ASP A 39 14.03 13.57 5.62
CA ASP A 39 15.48 13.75 5.56
C ASP A 39 16.07 13.11 4.31
N GLU A 40 16.94 13.85 3.59
CA GLU A 40 17.48 13.40 2.32
C GLU A 40 18.30 12.12 2.46
N ASP A 41 19.14 12.00 3.48
CA ASP A 41 20.05 10.86 3.63
C ASP A 41 19.30 9.61 4.08
N GLU A 42 18.28 9.77 4.94
CA GLU A 42 17.38 8.67 5.33
C GLU A 42 16.55 8.17 4.12
N ILE A 43 16.01 9.08 3.31
CA ILE A 43 15.27 8.71 2.10
C ILE A 43 16.19 7.94 1.12
N VAL A 44 17.41 8.43 0.90
CA VAL A 44 18.38 7.78 0.01
C VAL A 44 18.73 6.37 0.48
N GLU A 45 19.00 6.19 1.77
CA GLU A 45 19.30 4.87 2.34
C GLU A 45 18.13 3.91 2.24
N ALA A 46 16.96 4.36 2.74
CA ALA A 46 15.77 3.53 2.81
C ALA A 46 15.30 3.08 1.43
N VAL A 47 15.25 3.99 0.44
CA VAL A 47 14.76 3.65 -0.90
C VAL A 47 15.70 2.68 -1.63
N ARG A 48 17.02 2.82 -1.49
CA ARG A 48 18.01 1.87 -2.04
C ARG A 48 17.82 0.48 -1.44
N ARG A 49 17.79 0.40 -0.12
CA ARG A 49 17.62 -0.85 0.63
C ARG A 49 16.30 -1.54 0.30
N MET A 50 15.21 -0.79 0.20
CA MET A 50 13.91 -1.33 -0.15
C MET A 50 13.84 -1.77 -1.61
N SER A 51 14.38 -0.99 -2.53
CA SER A 51 14.44 -1.34 -3.96
C SER A 51 15.22 -2.63 -4.23
N ASP A 52 16.26 -2.92 -3.44
CA ASP A 52 17.03 -4.15 -3.56
C ASP A 52 16.32 -5.37 -2.95
N ARG A 53 15.47 -5.17 -1.95
CA ARG A 53 14.82 -6.25 -1.20
C ARG A 53 13.45 -6.66 -1.73
N TYR A 54 12.71 -5.73 -2.35
CA TYR A 54 11.31 -5.94 -2.73
C TYR A 54 11.11 -5.78 -4.23
N ASP A 55 10.19 -6.56 -4.78
CA ASP A 55 9.86 -6.52 -6.20
C ASP A 55 9.06 -5.27 -6.57
N LEU A 56 8.30 -4.72 -5.63
CA LEU A 56 7.53 -3.49 -5.74
C LEU A 56 7.72 -2.63 -4.49
N VAL A 57 8.13 -1.40 -4.67
CA VAL A 57 8.18 -0.39 -3.61
C VAL A 57 7.24 0.75 -3.99
N VAL A 58 6.32 1.06 -3.10
CA VAL A 58 5.44 2.22 -3.25
C VAL A 58 5.87 3.25 -2.22
N THR A 59 6.10 4.47 -2.65
CA THR A 59 6.45 5.58 -1.77
C THR A 59 5.55 6.78 -2.07
N ARG A 60 5.38 7.59 -1.06
CA ARG A 60 4.70 8.87 -1.15
C ARG A 60 5.74 9.97 -1.34
N HIS A 61 5.46 10.97 -2.18
CA HIS A 61 6.35 12.12 -2.31
C HIS A 61 5.86 13.32 -1.51
N ASP A 62 6.80 13.98 -0.89
CA ASP A 62 6.74 15.32 -0.33
C ASP A 62 7.83 16.19 -0.99
N ASP A 63 8.10 17.38 -0.48
CA ASP A 63 8.91 18.41 -1.14
C ASP A 63 10.30 17.96 -1.62
N ILE A 64 11.01 17.13 -0.81
CA ILE A 64 12.38 16.69 -1.15
C ILE A 64 12.46 15.27 -1.76
N THR A 65 11.35 14.55 -1.83
CA THR A 65 11.35 13.12 -2.19
C THR A 65 11.89 12.86 -3.59
N TYR A 66 11.47 13.61 -4.60
CA TYR A 66 11.99 13.43 -5.97
C TYR A 66 13.48 13.67 -6.06
N GLN A 67 13.99 14.71 -5.38
CA GLN A 67 15.41 15.03 -5.35
C GLN A 67 16.21 13.91 -4.65
N SER A 68 15.76 13.44 -3.51
CA SER A 68 16.42 12.40 -2.72
C SER A 68 16.45 11.07 -3.47
N ILE A 69 15.34 10.68 -4.11
CA ILE A 69 15.26 9.46 -4.91
C ILE A 69 16.10 9.59 -6.18
N ALA A 70 16.13 10.75 -6.84
CA ALA A 70 17.05 11.00 -7.95
C ALA A 70 18.51 10.81 -7.52
N LYS A 71 18.91 11.40 -6.38
CA LYS A 71 20.25 11.22 -5.77
C LYS A 71 20.55 9.75 -5.46
N ALA A 72 19.55 9.03 -4.91
CA ALA A 72 19.69 7.61 -4.58
C ALA A 72 20.12 6.75 -5.78
N PHE A 73 19.61 7.04 -6.97
CA PHE A 73 19.85 6.26 -8.17
C PHE A 73 20.72 6.98 -9.23
N GLY A 74 21.34 8.10 -8.88
CA GLY A 74 22.23 8.86 -9.78
C GLY A 74 21.49 9.46 -10.98
N LEU A 75 20.21 9.80 -10.82
CA LEU A 75 19.36 10.36 -11.86
C LEU A 75 19.29 11.88 -11.78
N LYS A 76 18.83 12.49 -12.87
CA LYS A 76 18.55 13.94 -12.93
C LYS A 76 17.05 14.19 -12.80
N LEU A 77 16.68 15.33 -12.22
CA LEU A 77 15.31 15.84 -12.27
C LEU A 77 15.10 16.56 -13.61
N ILE A 78 14.33 15.96 -14.51
CA ILE A 78 14.07 16.45 -15.85
C ILE A 78 12.61 16.88 -15.96
N LEU A 79 12.35 18.00 -16.63
CA LEU A 79 11.00 18.44 -16.94
C LEU A 79 10.31 17.41 -17.84
N HIS A 80 9.28 16.76 -17.31
CA HIS A 80 8.50 15.79 -18.05
C HIS A 80 7.45 16.51 -18.90
N GLN A 81 7.65 16.53 -20.22
CA GLN A 81 6.87 17.36 -21.13
C GLN A 81 5.36 17.06 -21.07
N GLU A 82 4.97 15.78 -21.09
CA GLU A 82 3.55 15.40 -21.01
C GLU A 82 2.91 15.83 -19.70
N ALA A 83 3.58 15.64 -18.55
CA ALA A 83 3.08 16.10 -17.26
C ALA A 83 2.90 17.62 -17.22
N TYR A 84 3.83 18.36 -17.82
CA TYR A 84 3.76 19.81 -17.95
C TYR A 84 2.57 20.27 -18.80
N GLU A 85 2.37 19.67 -19.98
CA GLU A 85 1.25 20.01 -20.86
C GLU A 85 -0.11 19.64 -20.23
N ARG A 86 -0.20 18.47 -19.58
CA ARG A 86 -1.39 18.08 -18.81
C ARG A 86 -1.65 19.07 -17.67
N MET A 87 -0.61 19.49 -16.93
CA MET A 87 -0.73 20.48 -15.86
C MET A 87 -1.26 21.80 -16.40
N LYS A 88 -0.73 22.31 -17.52
CA LYS A 88 -1.21 23.54 -18.16
C LYS A 88 -2.69 23.45 -18.51
N LYS A 89 -3.10 22.33 -19.09
CA LYS A 89 -4.48 22.09 -19.54
C LYS A 89 -5.47 21.94 -18.38
N LEU A 90 -5.08 21.23 -17.34
CA LEU A 90 -5.97 20.84 -16.24
C LEU A 90 -5.96 21.81 -15.05
N THR A 91 -4.93 22.65 -14.93
CA THR A 91 -4.85 23.63 -13.85
C THR A 91 -5.74 24.82 -14.13
N LYS A 92 -6.81 24.96 -13.37
CA LYS A 92 -7.69 26.13 -13.41
C LYS A 92 -7.05 27.30 -12.63
N PRO A 93 -7.34 28.56 -13.02
CA PRO A 93 -6.96 29.73 -12.21
C PRO A 93 -7.47 29.56 -10.77
N SER A 94 -6.59 29.75 -9.81
CA SER A 94 -6.91 29.65 -8.39
C SER A 94 -7.29 31.02 -7.84
N LYS A 95 -8.19 31.06 -6.86
CA LYS A 95 -8.51 32.30 -6.14
C LYS A 95 -7.28 32.91 -5.45
N SER A 96 -6.31 32.10 -5.06
CA SER A 96 -5.05 32.55 -4.44
C SER A 96 -4.05 33.12 -5.45
N HIS A 97 -4.19 32.79 -6.75
CA HIS A 97 -3.32 33.29 -7.82
C HIS A 97 -4.15 33.62 -9.06
N PRO A 98 -5.02 34.65 -9.00
CA PRO A 98 -5.93 35.00 -10.09
C PRO A 98 -5.20 35.45 -11.36
N ASN A 99 -4.01 36.02 -11.21
CA ASN A 99 -3.19 36.54 -12.31
C ASN A 99 -2.06 35.60 -12.76
N PHE A 100 -2.15 34.30 -12.41
CA PHE A 100 -1.13 33.33 -12.83
C PHE A 100 -1.11 33.20 -14.36
N SER A 101 0.07 33.31 -14.95
CA SER A 101 0.32 33.05 -16.39
C SER A 101 1.46 32.03 -16.53
N TRP A 102 1.30 31.13 -17.48
CA TRP A 102 2.37 30.20 -17.86
C TRP A 102 3.48 30.86 -18.68
N ASP A 103 3.19 32.01 -19.31
CA ASP A 103 4.10 32.71 -20.22
C ASP A 103 5.03 33.66 -19.47
N VAL A 104 4.72 33.97 -18.21
CA VAL A 104 5.50 34.90 -17.39
C VAL A 104 6.23 34.14 -16.29
N ASP A 105 7.53 34.38 -16.18
CA ASP A 105 8.32 33.78 -15.08
C ASP A 105 7.92 34.38 -13.73
N SER A 106 7.61 33.50 -12.79
CA SER A 106 7.16 33.87 -11.46
C SER A 106 7.50 32.78 -10.45
N PRO A 107 7.57 33.11 -9.14
CA PRO A 107 7.74 32.09 -8.11
C PRO A 107 6.67 30.99 -8.17
N ALA A 108 5.44 31.34 -8.48
CA ALA A 108 4.33 30.40 -8.64
C ALA A 108 4.54 29.44 -9.84
N LYS A 109 5.09 29.92 -10.95
CA LYS A 109 5.47 29.07 -12.09
C LYS A 109 6.63 28.15 -11.70
N THR A 110 7.64 28.66 -11.04
CA THR A 110 8.79 27.86 -10.55
C THR A 110 8.33 26.75 -9.62
N ALA A 111 7.44 27.04 -8.67
CA ALA A 111 6.88 26.03 -7.75
C ALA A 111 6.11 24.94 -8.52
N ARG A 112 5.30 25.31 -9.51
CA ARG A 112 4.56 24.34 -10.36
C ARG A 112 5.49 23.49 -11.21
N LEU A 113 6.55 24.08 -11.78
CA LEU A 113 7.54 23.35 -12.57
C LEU A 113 8.30 22.30 -11.74
N ARG A 114 8.49 22.52 -10.44
CA ARG A 114 9.08 21.49 -9.56
C ARG A 114 8.25 20.22 -9.52
N MET A 115 6.93 20.33 -9.53
CA MET A 115 6.01 19.17 -9.44
C MET A 115 6.02 18.29 -10.70
N VAL A 116 6.53 18.77 -11.82
CA VAL A 116 6.62 18.04 -13.10
C VAL A 116 8.06 17.78 -13.52
N ARG A 117 9.02 18.04 -12.64
CA ARG A 117 10.39 17.56 -12.77
C ARG A 117 10.52 16.22 -12.10
N LEU A 118 10.66 15.18 -12.90
CA LEU A 118 10.69 13.79 -12.44
C LEU A 118 12.12 13.23 -12.48
N PRO A 119 12.46 12.28 -11.60
CA PRO A 119 13.71 11.54 -11.65
C PRO A 119 13.69 10.60 -12.86
N ILE A 120 14.39 10.95 -13.92
CA ILE A 120 14.37 10.26 -15.21
C ILE A 120 15.73 9.68 -15.54
N ASP A 121 15.75 8.44 -15.98
CA ASP A 121 16.87 7.80 -16.66
C ASP A 121 16.69 8.01 -18.19
N GLU A 122 17.49 8.89 -18.76
CA GLU A 122 17.41 9.27 -20.18
C GLU A 122 17.76 8.10 -21.13
N SER A 123 18.35 7.04 -20.63
CA SER A 123 18.67 5.83 -21.42
C SER A 123 17.50 4.87 -21.58
N ARG A 124 16.39 5.12 -20.88
CA ARG A 124 15.21 4.23 -20.82
C ARG A 124 13.97 4.87 -21.43
N ASP A 125 13.02 4.02 -21.81
CA ASP A 125 11.71 4.44 -22.28
C ASP A 125 10.96 5.28 -21.24
N LEU A 126 10.58 6.50 -21.62
CA LEU A 126 9.85 7.44 -20.75
C LEU A 126 8.47 6.90 -20.34
N ALA A 127 7.81 6.15 -21.23
CA ALA A 127 6.50 5.56 -20.94
C ALA A 127 6.53 4.56 -19.78
N LYS A 128 7.71 3.97 -19.49
CA LYS A 128 7.92 3.08 -18.35
C LYS A 128 8.30 3.80 -17.07
N GLN A 129 8.55 5.11 -17.12
CA GLN A 129 9.04 5.90 -16.01
C GLN A 129 8.02 6.92 -15.49
N ALA A 130 6.97 7.19 -16.27
CA ALA A 130 5.88 8.08 -15.87
C ALA A 130 4.54 7.46 -16.31
N LEU A 131 3.80 6.89 -15.38
CA LEU A 131 2.54 6.21 -15.65
C LEU A 131 1.37 7.16 -15.41
N PHE A 132 0.68 7.54 -16.47
CA PHE A 132 -0.54 8.32 -16.39
C PHE A 132 -1.73 7.36 -16.26
N THR A 133 -2.19 7.18 -15.06
CA THR A 133 -3.26 6.22 -14.73
C THR A 133 -4.67 6.80 -14.92
N ARG A 134 -4.78 8.13 -15.10
CA ARG A 134 -6.04 8.86 -15.25
C ARG A 134 -5.88 10.03 -16.19
N ASP A 135 -6.90 10.27 -17.03
CA ASP A 135 -6.89 11.39 -17.99
C ASP A 135 -7.25 12.74 -17.36
N ASP A 136 -7.92 12.73 -16.22
CA ASP A 136 -8.31 13.92 -15.47
C ASP A 136 -7.22 14.42 -14.51
N LEU A 137 -6.07 13.75 -14.46
CA LEU A 137 -4.92 14.10 -13.64
C LEU A 137 -3.69 14.43 -14.49
N TRP A 138 -2.95 15.43 -14.06
CA TRP A 138 -1.69 15.81 -14.69
C TRP A 138 -0.48 15.10 -14.06
N VAL A 139 -0.60 14.66 -12.80
CA VAL A 139 0.49 14.01 -12.07
C VAL A 139 0.55 12.53 -12.42
N PRO A 140 1.68 12.02 -12.91
CA PRO A 140 1.88 10.59 -13.12
C PRO A 140 2.35 9.90 -11.83
N ILE A 141 2.32 8.57 -11.83
CA ILE A 141 3.16 7.77 -10.93
C ILE A 141 4.55 7.75 -11.54
N SER A 142 5.55 8.27 -10.84
CA SER A 142 6.95 8.21 -11.30
C SER A 142 7.57 6.87 -10.91
N VAL A 143 8.21 6.18 -11.87
CA VAL A 143 8.81 4.86 -11.67
C VAL A 143 10.31 4.94 -11.81
N VAL A 144 11.01 4.75 -10.70
CA VAL A 144 12.47 4.80 -10.61
C VAL A 144 13.02 3.39 -10.40
N ASN A 145 14.19 3.12 -10.98
CA ASN A 145 14.88 1.84 -10.87
C ASN A 145 14.01 0.62 -11.23
N GLY A 146 12.90 0.84 -11.96
CA GLY A 146 11.97 -0.18 -12.42
C GLY A 146 11.01 -0.76 -11.38
N ASN A 147 11.23 -0.53 -10.08
CA ASN A 147 10.40 -1.07 -9.01
C ASN A 147 10.00 -0.07 -7.93
N VAL A 148 10.52 1.15 -7.94
CA VAL A 148 10.13 2.21 -6.98
C VAL A 148 9.08 3.10 -7.63
N HIS A 149 7.87 3.08 -7.10
CA HIS A 149 6.71 3.83 -7.60
C HIS A 149 6.42 4.98 -6.66
N ILE A 150 6.58 6.21 -7.14
CA ILE A 150 6.44 7.44 -6.36
C ILE A 150 5.06 8.03 -6.67
N LEU A 151 4.21 8.13 -5.65
CA LEU A 151 2.86 8.67 -5.72
C LEU A 151 2.76 10.00 -4.96
N PRO A 152 1.78 10.86 -5.27
CA PRO A 152 1.57 12.11 -4.54
C PRO A 152 1.25 11.91 -3.07
N GLY A 153 1.66 12.88 -2.23
CA GLY A 153 1.43 12.85 -0.79
C GLY A 153 -0.03 13.06 -0.36
N VAL A 154 -0.89 13.63 -1.21
CA VAL A 154 -2.30 13.87 -0.89
C VAL A 154 -3.08 12.56 -0.80
N PRO A 155 -3.69 12.19 0.36
CA PRO A 155 -4.24 10.86 0.59
C PRO A 155 -5.22 10.37 -0.48
N LYS A 156 -6.25 11.16 -0.80
CA LYS A 156 -7.24 10.81 -1.83
C LYS A 156 -6.65 10.62 -3.22
N LEU A 157 -5.61 11.40 -3.53
CA LEU A 157 -4.92 11.30 -4.81
C LEU A 157 -4.03 10.06 -4.83
N PHE A 158 -3.35 9.78 -3.73
CA PHE A 158 -2.56 8.57 -3.54
C PHE A 158 -3.40 7.30 -3.73
N GLU A 159 -4.55 7.19 -3.05
CA GLU A 159 -5.47 6.06 -3.18
C GLU A 159 -5.94 5.87 -4.63
N SER A 160 -6.39 6.95 -5.27
CA SER A 160 -6.87 6.92 -6.65
C SER A 160 -5.80 6.48 -7.65
N LEU A 161 -4.56 6.96 -7.49
CA LEU A 161 -3.45 6.57 -8.36
C LEU A 161 -2.95 5.16 -8.06
N LEU A 162 -2.99 4.72 -6.79
CA LEU A 162 -2.64 3.35 -6.42
C LEU A 162 -3.63 2.33 -7.04
N GLU A 163 -4.94 2.64 -7.03
CA GLU A 163 -5.93 1.84 -7.74
C GLU A 163 -5.67 1.84 -9.25
N GLY A 164 -5.36 3.01 -9.81
CA GLY A 164 -5.01 3.16 -11.22
C GLY A 164 -3.71 2.48 -11.64
N LEU A 165 -2.83 2.12 -10.70
CA LEU A 165 -1.59 1.38 -10.97
C LEU A 165 -1.86 -0.08 -11.34
N LYS A 166 -2.96 -0.68 -10.86
CA LYS A 166 -3.26 -2.11 -11.05
C LYS A 166 -3.15 -2.58 -12.50
N PRO A 167 -3.72 -1.91 -13.51
CA PRO A 167 -3.59 -2.33 -14.91
C PRO A 167 -2.14 -2.39 -15.42
N PHE A 168 -1.24 -1.58 -14.87
CA PHE A 168 0.17 -1.53 -15.29
C PHE A 168 1.04 -2.64 -14.67
N ILE A 169 0.56 -3.27 -13.61
CA ILE A 169 1.31 -4.29 -12.88
C ILE A 169 0.60 -5.64 -12.82
N VAL A 170 -0.63 -5.75 -13.32
CA VAL A 170 -1.49 -6.95 -13.17
C VAL A 170 -0.81 -8.21 -13.71
N ASP A 171 -0.17 -8.15 -14.86
CA ASP A 171 0.52 -9.29 -15.48
C ASP A 171 1.77 -9.75 -14.69
N ARG A 172 2.23 -8.93 -13.78
CA ARG A 172 3.38 -9.21 -12.89
C ARG A 172 2.95 -9.74 -11.53
N LEU A 173 1.68 -9.61 -11.17
CA LEU A 173 1.17 -10.09 -9.89
C LEU A 173 1.06 -11.62 -9.89
N VAL A 174 1.54 -12.26 -8.81
CA VAL A 174 1.37 -13.71 -8.61
C VAL A 174 -0.12 -14.08 -8.51
N ASP A 175 -0.92 -13.16 -7.99
CA ASP A 175 -2.36 -13.33 -7.78
C ASP A 175 -3.09 -12.03 -8.13
N PRO A 176 -3.33 -11.78 -9.44
CA PRO A 176 -3.92 -10.54 -9.94
C PRO A 176 -5.36 -10.30 -9.47
N ASP A 177 -6.08 -11.37 -9.20
CA ASP A 177 -7.49 -11.31 -8.76
C ASP A 177 -7.66 -11.22 -7.24
N GLY A 178 -6.57 -11.36 -6.48
CA GLY A 178 -6.62 -11.41 -5.03
C GLY A 178 -7.36 -12.63 -4.47
N LYS A 179 -7.55 -13.67 -5.31
CA LYS A 179 -8.27 -14.89 -4.95
C LYS A 179 -7.40 -15.91 -4.20
N GLY A 180 -6.09 -15.65 -4.18
CA GLY A 180 -5.11 -16.62 -3.68
C GLY A 180 -4.98 -16.70 -2.18
N ILE A 181 -5.59 -15.83 -1.40
CA ILE A 181 -5.59 -15.92 0.07
C ILE A 181 -7.01 -15.80 0.59
N PHE A 182 -7.55 -16.94 0.98
CA PHE A 182 -8.84 -17.02 1.66
C PHE A 182 -8.62 -16.92 3.17
N ARG A 183 -9.46 -16.14 3.85
CA ARG A 183 -9.49 -15.99 5.30
C ARG A 183 -10.87 -16.33 5.82
N ALA A 184 -10.98 -17.37 6.64
CA ALA A 184 -12.15 -17.63 7.44
C ALA A 184 -11.96 -17.02 8.84
N ILE A 185 -13.01 -16.43 9.38
CA ILE A 185 -13.02 -15.80 10.69
C ILE A 185 -14.08 -16.49 11.54
N ILE A 186 -13.69 -16.95 12.72
CA ILE A 186 -14.56 -17.58 13.69
C ILE A 186 -14.51 -16.76 14.98
N SER A 187 -15.65 -16.29 15.43
CA SER A 187 -15.79 -15.64 16.72
C SER A 187 -16.03 -16.70 17.79
N THR A 188 -15.36 -16.60 18.92
CA THR A 188 -15.45 -17.56 20.04
C THR A 188 -15.55 -16.84 21.37
N PRO A 189 -16.43 -17.29 22.29
CA PRO A 189 -16.48 -16.81 23.67
C PRO A 189 -15.37 -17.39 24.54
N MET A 190 -14.65 -18.42 24.06
CA MET A 190 -13.60 -19.08 24.82
C MET A 190 -12.34 -18.23 24.93
N GLY A 191 -11.71 -18.27 26.08
CA GLY A 191 -10.40 -17.66 26.33
C GLY A 191 -9.28 -18.37 25.55
N GLU A 192 -8.22 -17.62 25.23
CA GLU A 192 -7.10 -18.15 24.45
C GLU A 192 -6.47 -19.42 25.07
N SER A 193 -6.30 -19.45 26.39
CA SER A 193 -5.75 -20.61 27.12
C SER A 193 -6.62 -21.87 27.00
N ALA A 194 -7.92 -21.70 26.83
CA ALA A 194 -8.85 -22.86 26.73
C ALA A 194 -8.80 -23.53 25.35
N ILE A 195 -8.42 -22.79 24.31
CA ILE A 195 -8.37 -23.29 22.93
C ILE A 195 -6.95 -23.49 22.41
N ALA A 196 -5.92 -23.14 23.20
CA ALA A 196 -4.53 -23.14 22.77
C ALA A 196 -4.04 -24.51 22.29
N ASP A 197 -4.32 -25.57 23.03
CA ASP A 197 -3.90 -26.93 22.70
C ASP A 197 -4.52 -27.38 21.38
N TYR A 198 -5.82 -27.21 21.22
CA TYR A 198 -6.54 -27.54 19.99
C TYR A 198 -5.99 -26.73 18.78
N LEU A 199 -5.80 -25.42 18.94
CA LEU A 199 -5.28 -24.59 17.86
C LEU A 199 -3.84 -24.93 17.48
N THR A 200 -3.03 -25.36 18.44
CA THR A 200 -1.65 -25.82 18.20
C THR A 200 -1.65 -27.11 17.37
N GLU A 201 -2.48 -28.08 17.73
CA GLU A 201 -2.65 -29.33 16.98
C GLU A 201 -3.20 -29.07 15.57
N LEU A 202 -4.23 -28.23 15.47
CA LEU A 202 -4.80 -27.81 14.19
C LEU A 202 -3.74 -27.15 13.31
N ALA A 203 -2.98 -26.20 13.85
CA ALA A 203 -1.94 -25.50 13.10
C ALA A 203 -0.87 -26.46 12.55
N ALA A 204 -0.41 -27.42 13.35
CA ALA A 204 0.54 -28.44 12.91
C ALA A 204 -0.05 -29.33 11.80
N ARG A 205 -1.31 -29.72 11.92
CA ARG A 205 -2.02 -30.57 10.94
C ARG A 205 -2.23 -29.88 9.60
N VAL A 206 -2.56 -28.57 9.59
CA VAL A 206 -2.91 -27.85 8.36
C VAL A 206 -1.73 -27.12 7.71
N ALA A 207 -0.61 -26.94 8.43
CA ALA A 207 0.59 -26.30 7.92
C ALA A 207 1.13 -26.90 6.61
N PRO A 208 1.18 -28.27 6.42
CA PRO A 208 1.63 -28.86 5.16
C PRO A 208 0.76 -28.50 3.95
N LYS A 209 -0.49 -28.09 4.17
CA LYS A 209 -1.42 -27.60 3.14
C LYS A 209 -1.40 -26.07 2.99
N GLY A 210 -0.43 -25.39 3.62
CA GLY A 210 -0.26 -23.95 3.51
C GLY A 210 -1.32 -23.11 4.22
N VAL A 211 -2.07 -23.71 5.18
CA VAL A 211 -3.04 -22.99 6.00
C VAL A 211 -2.37 -22.54 7.31
N LYS A 212 -2.59 -21.28 7.65
CA LYS A 212 -2.16 -20.67 8.91
C LYS A 212 -3.36 -20.52 9.83
N VAL A 213 -3.17 -20.88 11.11
CA VAL A 213 -4.14 -20.70 12.18
C VAL A 213 -3.68 -19.55 13.07
N GLY A 214 -4.57 -18.65 13.43
CA GLY A 214 -4.28 -17.52 14.33
C GLY A 214 -5.37 -17.35 15.36
N SER A 215 -4.99 -17.00 16.60
CA SER A 215 -5.88 -16.56 17.66
C SER A 215 -5.61 -15.10 17.98
N TYR A 216 -6.67 -14.32 18.13
CA TYR A 216 -6.60 -12.89 18.39
C TYR A 216 -7.52 -12.54 19.56
N PRO A 217 -6.95 -12.44 20.78
CA PRO A 217 -7.69 -11.94 21.94
C PRO A 217 -8.12 -10.50 21.66
N ARG A 218 -9.38 -10.19 21.97
CA ARG A 218 -9.93 -8.85 21.75
C ARG A 218 -10.15 -8.17 23.09
N TRP A 219 -9.25 -7.25 23.44
CA TRP A 219 -9.33 -6.54 24.71
C TRP A 219 -10.65 -5.77 24.86
N GLY A 220 -11.32 -5.93 26.01
CA GLY A 220 -12.58 -5.26 26.31
C GLY A 220 -13.80 -5.80 25.53
N LYS A 221 -13.64 -6.88 24.77
CA LYS A 221 -14.74 -7.53 24.04
C LYS A 221 -15.05 -8.89 24.65
N LYS A 222 -16.31 -9.32 24.49
CA LYS A 222 -16.81 -10.60 25.01
C LYS A 222 -16.22 -11.79 24.25
N ASN A 223 -16.00 -11.62 22.95
CA ASN A 223 -15.56 -12.70 22.06
C ASN A 223 -14.16 -12.44 21.54
N ASN A 224 -13.39 -13.52 21.42
CA ASN A 224 -12.11 -13.55 20.73
C ASN A 224 -12.29 -13.99 19.27
N THR A 225 -11.23 -13.88 18.46
CA THR A 225 -11.29 -14.23 17.05
C THR A 225 -10.27 -15.31 16.72
N VAL A 226 -10.72 -16.40 16.09
CA VAL A 226 -9.87 -17.40 15.47
C VAL A 226 -9.91 -17.24 13.96
N THR A 227 -8.77 -17.36 13.28
CA THR A 227 -8.67 -17.22 11.84
C THR A 227 -7.98 -18.40 11.20
N LEU A 228 -8.50 -18.83 10.04
CA LEU A 228 -7.83 -19.76 9.14
C LEU A 228 -7.48 -19.00 7.85
N VAL A 229 -6.22 -19.03 7.44
CA VAL A 229 -5.73 -18.25 6.29
C VAL A 229 -4.90 -19.16 5.39
N GLY A 230 -5.24 -19.23 4.11
CA GLY A 230 -4.51 -20.04 3.13
C GLY A 230 -5.03 -19.83 1.71
N ARG A 231 -4.47 -20.55 0.74
CA ARG A 231 -4.83 -20.44 -0.66
C ARG A 231 -5.95 -21.38 -1.09
N ASP A 232 -6.05 -22.54 -0.46
CA ASP A 232 -7.07 -23.54 -0.73
C ASP A 232 -8.36 -23.20 0.02
N LYS A 233 -9.25 -22.49 -0.67
CA LYS A 233 -10.55 -22.08 -0.11
C LYS A 233 -11.40 -23.27 0.26
N GLU A 234 -11.46 -24.29 -0.60
CA GLU A 234 -12.33 -25.46 -0.36
C GLU A 234 -11.86 -26.24 0.87
N TYR A 235 -10.56 -26.39 1.00
CA TYR A 235 -9.99 -27.03 2.18
C TYR A 235 -10.26 -26.22 3.46
N ILE A 236 -10.08 -24.90 3.43
CA ILE A 236 -10.38 -24.05 4.60
C ILE A 236 -11.87 -24.10 4.95
N GLU A 237 -12.76 -24.03 3.95
CA GLU A 237 -14.20 -24.16 4.17
C GLU A 237 -14.55 -25.52 4.82
N SER A 238 -13.87 -26.60 4.45
CA SER A 238 -14.08 -27.93 5.06
C SER A 238 -13.65 -28.03 6.52
N LEU A 239 -12.75 -27.16 6.96
CA LEU A 239 -12.27 -27.11 8.36
C LEU A 239 -13.21 -26.31 9.29
N ILE A 240 -14.00 -25.39 8.73
CA ILE A 240 -14.80 -24.46 9.55
C ILE A 240 -15.76 -25.17 10.51
N PRO A 241 -16.52 -26.20 10.11
CA PRO A 241 -17.42 -26.88 11.05
C PRO A 241 -16.72 -27.48 12.26
N GLU A 242 -15.57 -28.12 12.03
CA GLU A 242 -14.74 -28.68 13.10
C GLU A 242 -14.22 -27.59 14.05
N VAL A 243 -13.69 -26.49 13.49
CA VAL A 243 -13.15 -25.39 14.29
C VAL A 243 -14.25 -24.74 15.11
N VAL A 244 -15.40 -24.43 14.50
CA VAL A 244 -16.56 -23.85 15.17
C VAL A 244 -17.00 -24.71 16.38
N GLN A 245 -17.03 -26.03 16.22
CA GLN A 245 -17.39 -26.94 17.28
C GLN A 245 -16.36 -26.93 18.44
N ASN A 246 -15.07 -26.98 18.12
CA ASN A 246 -14.00 -27.08 19.14
C ASN A 246 -13.73 -25.79 19.90
N VAL A 247 -14.07 -24.64 19.29
CA VAL A 247 -13.91 -23.33 19.95
C VAL A 247 -15.26 -22.75 20.43
N GLU A 248 -16.34 -23.53 20.41
CA GLU A 248 -17.70 -23.09 20.75
C GLU A 248 -18.08 -21.77 20.05
N GLY A 249 -17.61 -21.62 18.81
CA GLY A 249 -17.65 -20.37 18.08
C GLY A 249 -18.74 -20.32 17.03
N LYS A 250 -18.75 -19.24 16.29
CA LYS A 250 -19.56 -19.06 15.08
C LYS A 250 -18.74 -18.39 13.99
N ARG A 251 -19.02 -18.74 12.72
CA ARG A 251 -18.44 -18.04 11.58
C ARG A 251 -18.94 -16.61 11.53
N ILE A 252 -18.05 -15.67 11.29
CA ILE A 252 -18.35 -14.28 10.97
C ILE A 252 -17.62 -13.88 9.69
N TYR A 253 -18.13 -12.87 8.99
CA TYR A 253 -17.58 -12.41 7.72
C TYR A 253 -16.78 -11.11 7.85
N LYS A 254 -17.04 -10.37 8.94
CA LYS A 254 -16.33 -9.15 9.29
C LYS A 254 -15.95 -9.18 10.76
N GLU A 255 -14.75 -8.77 11.08
CA GLU A 255 -14.30 -8.66 12.46
C GLU A 255 -15.15 -7.64 13.23
N GLY A 256 -15.67 -8.05 14.40
CA GLY A 256 -16.60 -7.24 15.19
C GLY A 256 -18.05 -7.28 14.75
N GLU A 257 -18.41 -8.13 13.78
CA GLU A 257 -19.80 -8.31 13.32
C GLU A 257 -20.77 -8.70 14.44
N ASP A 258 -20.27 -9.40 15.44
CA ASP A 258 -21.02 -9.90 16.58
C ASP A 258 -20.73 -9.16 17.89
N ASP A 259 -20.12 -7.99 17.83
CA ASP A 259 -19.96 -7.12 18.98
C ASP A 259 -21.33 -6.60 19.44
N GLU A 260 -21.63 -6.73 20.71
CA GLU A 260 -22.78 -6.05 21.31
C GLU A 260 -22.54 -4.52 21.23
N PRO A 261 -23.58 -3.71 20.91
CA PRO A 261 -23.42 -2.28 20.93
C PRO A 261 -22.97 -1.83 22.33
N GLU A 262 -21.99 -0.92 22.39
CA GLU A 262 -21.57 -0.33 23.65
C GLU A 262 -22.78 0.27 24.36
N ILE A 263 -23.14 -0.28 25.53
CA ILE A 263 -24.10 0.36 26.40
C ILE A 263 -23.42 1.61 26.93
N VAL A 264 -23.65 2.75 26.27
CA VAL A 264 -23.26 4.06 26.80
C VAL A 264 -24.01 4.20 28.12
N ALA A 265 -23.32 3.94 29.23
CA ALA A 265 -23.86 4.21 30.55
C ALA A 265 -24.20 5.70 30.59
N SER A 266 -25.48 6.02 30.62
CA SER A 266 -25.96 7.38 30.80
C SER A 266 -25.40 7.88 32.13
N VAL A 267 -24.51 8.88 32.04
CA VAL A 267 -24.03 9.61 33.22
C VAL A 267 -25.26 10.19 33.91
N PRO A 268 -25.51 9.88 35.19
CA PRO A 268 -26.58 10.53 35.91
C PRO A 268 -26.29 12.03 36.00
N THR A 269 -27.10 12.83 35.38
CA THR A 269 -27.10 14.28 35.64
C THR A 269 -27.61 14.52 37.05
N SER A 270 -26.70 14.85 37.94
CA SER A 270 -27.01 15.44 39.26
C SER A 270 -26.92 16.94 39.19
#